data_a9f001a573597d6a056cc2b7f1452c1a
#
_entry.id   a9f001a573597d6a056cc2b7f1452c1a
#
_cell.length_a   1.000
_cell.length_b   1.000
_cell.length_c   1.000
_cell.angle_alpha   90.00
_cell.angle_beta   90.00
_cell.angle_gamma   90.00
#
_symmetry.space_group_name_H-M   'P 1'
#
loop_
_entity.id
_entity.type
_entity.pdbx_description
1 polymer ?
#
loop_
_entity_poly.entity_id
_entity_poly.type
_entity_poly.pdbx_seq_one_letter_code
_entity_poly.pdbx_strand_id
1 'polypeptide(L)'
;MYITVFKGVHMIEQQTVKSFFFNILNGMALGIVIALIPGALLGEVFKFLARYSDIFTTLGSFLTMFSIGASLIIGVLAGMNLKFNAPQTVILAGAAFIGSGALKVTPNGFLANGMGDLINVLFTLFISAGVIYFIGNRLGSLNIVLLPVLGGIIPGAIGQFILPYSKLVTGALGNAIAHFTELNPLLMTILIATTYTLLLVTPISLVAVATVTSLSGLASGAANLGIVAACYVFLFGALGVNNRGTITALAIGTAKMMMANYFKHPIIAVPLLINGIVIG
;
A
#
# COMPACT_ATOMS: atom_id res chain seq x y z
N MET A 1 -27.25 18.41 14.05
CA MET A 1 -27.60 18.03 15.44
C MET A 1 -26.27 17.72 16.14
N TYR A 2 -25.78 18.70 16.92
CA TYR A 2 -24.52 18.62 17.65
C TYR A 2 -24.82 18.12 19.06
N ILE A 3 -24.27 16.98 19.44
CA ILE A 3 -24.29 16.52 20.83
C ILE A 3 -22.96 16.93 21.46
N THR A 4 -23.02 18.00 22.24
CA THR A 4 -21.91 18.48 23.07
C THR A 4 -21.97 17.73 24.40
N VAL A 5 -21.11 16.76 24.63
CA VAL A 5 -20.94 16.13 25.94
C VAL A 5 -19.45 15.91 26.20
N PHE A 6 -19.01 16.47 27.36
CA PHE A 6 -17.76 16.30 28.12
C PHE A 6 -16.62 17.28 27.86
N LYS A 7 -16.56 18.30 28.72
CA LYS A 7 -15.35 19.05 29.11
C LYS A 7 -14.42 18.10 29.87
N GLY A 8 -13.18 17.97 29.38
CA GLY A 8 -12.09 17.32 30.14
C GLY A 8 -11.26 16.26 29.40
N VAL A 9 -11.49 16.03 28.10
CA VAL A 9 -10.67 15.13 27.29
C VAL A 9 -9.99 15.96 26.22
N HIS A 10 -8.69 15.81 26.02
CA HIS A 10 -8.00 16.31 24.84
C HIS A 10 -8.87 15.97 23.63
N MET A 11 -9.43 17.00 22.99
CA MET A 11 -10.36 16.84 21.90
C MET A 11 -9.63 16.12 20.76
N ILE A 12 -9.91 14.84 20.60
CA ILE A 12 -9.75 14.21 19.29
C ILE A 12 -10.76 14.97 18.43
N GLU A 13 -10.26 15.86 17.56
CA GLU A 13 -11.05 16.61 16.60
C GLU A 13 -12.01 15.64 15.92
N GLN A 14 -13.31 15.92 15.93
CA GLN A 14 -14.33 15.02 15.35
C GLN A 14 -14.01 14.82 13.87
N GLN A 15 -13.32 13.72 13.57
CA GLN A 15 -13.01 13.39 12.19
C GLN A 15 -14.29 12.96 11.49
N THR A 16 -14.60 13.63 10.40
CA THR A 16 -15.66 13.16 9.50
C THR A 16 -15.25 11.78 8.96
N VAL A 17 -16.20 10.87 8.73
CA VAL A 17 -15.94 9.55 8.11
C VAL A 17 -15.05 9.68 6.86
N LYS A 18 -15.30 10.74 6.07
CA LYS A 18 -14.51 11.07 4.89
C LYS A 18 -13.05 11.39 5.24
N SER A 19 -12.80 12.22 6.27
CA SER A 19 -11.42 12.56 6.67
C SER A 19 -10.68 11.35 7.28
N PHE A 20 -11.38 10.51 8.05
CA PHE A 20 -10.86 9.27 8.58
C PHE A 20 -10.37 8.33 7.45
N PHE A 21 -11.20 8.12 6.43
CA PHE A 21 -10.86 7.32 5.26
C PHE A 21 -9.61 7.86 4.54
N PHE A 22 -9.59 9.16 4.24
CA PHE A 22 -8.46 9.75 3.52
C PHE A 22 -7.18 9.82 4.34
N ASN A 23 -7.25 9.95 5.66
CA ASN A 23 -6.08 9.91 6.54
C ASN A 23 -5.41 8.54 6.51
N ILE A 24 -6.18 7.46 6.51
CA ILE A 24 -5.67 6.10 6.36
C ILE A 24 -5.04 5.92 4.97
N LEU A 25 -5.73 6.32 3.89
CA LEU A 25 -5.19 6.23 2.53
C LEU A 25 -3.91 7.04 2.33
N ASN A 26 -3.82 8.24 2.90
CA ASN A 26 -2.60 9.05 2.85
C ASN A 26 -1.43 8.36 3.57
N GLY A 27 -1.68 7.83 4.77
CA GLY A 27 -0.68 7.07 5.53
C GLY A 27 -0.23 5.83 4.77
N MET A 28 -1.17 5.13 4.16
CA MET A 28 -0.87 3.96 3.33
C MET A 28 -0.03 4.34 2.10
N ALA A 29 -0.42 5.38 1.37
CA ALA A 29 0.30 5.84 0.18
C ALA A 29 1.76 6.20 0.51
N LEU A 30 1.99 7.00 1.55
CA LEU A 30 3.33 7.37 1.99
C LEU A 30 4.12 6.16 2.52
N GLY A 31 3.47 5.27 3.27
CA GLY A 31 4.09 4.07 3.82
C GLY A 31 4.59 3.11 2.76
N ILE A 32 3.81 2.92 1.70
CA ILE A 32 4.22 2.11 0.54
C ILE A 32 5.46 2.71 -0.12
N VAL A 33 5.48 4.01 -0.32
CA VAL A 33 6.62 4.71 -0.95
C VAL A 33 7.87 4.55 -0.10
N ILE A 34 7.80 4.82 1.20
CA ILE A 34 8.96 4.68 2.11
C ILE A 34 9.47 3.23 2.13
N ALA A 35 8.57 2.25 2.14
CA ALA A 35 8.95 0.85 2.17
C ALA A 35 9.62 0.37 0.86
N LEU A 36 9.25 0.93 -0.28
CA LEU A 36 9.69 0.47 -1.60
C LEU A 36 10.88 1.27 -2.18
N ILE A 37 11.05 2.54 -1.81
CA ILE A 37 12.11 3.40 -2.35
C ILE A 37 13.52 2.77 -2.19
N PRO A 38 13.92 2.24 -1.03
CA PRO A 38 15.25 1.64 -0.91
C PRO A 38 15.49 0.51 -1.91
N GLY A 39 14.49 -0.36 -2.10
CA GLY A 39 14.55 -1.43 -3.09
C GLY A 39 14.61 -0.93 -4.53
N ALA A 40 13.84 0.11 -4.85
CA ALA A 40 13.82 0.73 -6.17
C ALA A 40 15.16 1.40 -6.53
N LEU A 41 15.82 2.05 -5.56
CA LEU A 41 17.09 2.74 -5.77
C LEU A 41 18.29 1.79 -5.80
N LEU A 42 18.34 0.86 -4.85
CA LEU A 42 19.53 0.06 -4.59
C LEU A 42 19.41 -1.38 -5.07
N GLY A 43 18.19 -1.87 -5.31
CA GLY A 43 17.94 -3.28 -5.63
C GLY A 43 18.70 -3.74 -6.88
N GLU A 44 18.57 -3.04 -8.00
CA GLU A 44 19.27 -3.39 -9.24
C GLU A 44 20.78 -3.16 -9.13
N VAL A 45 21.21 -2.14 -8.40
CA VAL A 45 22.65 -1.89 -8.13
C VAL A 45 23.25 -3.05 -7.35
N PHE A 46 22.62 -3.48 -6.26
CA PHE A 46 23.12 -4.62 -5.47
C PHE A 46 23.06 -5.92 -6.24
N LYS A 47 22.01 -6.15 -7.03
CA LYS A 47 21.91 -7.33 -7.90
C LYS A 47 23.02 -7.37 -8.95
N PHE A 48 23.41 -6.24 -9.52
CA PHE A 48 24.53 -6.15 -10.44
C PHE A 48 25.87 -6.41 -9.71
N LEU A 49 26.08 -5.77 -8.56
CA LEU A 49 27.31 -5.88 -7.78
C LEU A 49 27.46 -7.24 -7.07
N ALA A 50 26.38 -7.97 -6.85
CA ALA A 50 26.40 -9.32 -6.30
C ALA A 50 27.19 -10.32 -7.14
N ARG A 51 27.43 -10.00 -8.43
CA ARG A 51 28.32 -10.78 -9.30
C ARG A 51 29.79 -10.69 -8.91
N TYR A 52 30.16 -9.67 -8.15
CA TYR A 52 31.55 -9.39 -7.75
C TYR A 52 31.82 -9.69 -6.28
N SER A 53 30.79 -9.66 -5.42
CA SER A 53 30.96 -9.95 -3.99
C SER A 53 29.63 -10.31 -3.31
N ASP A 54 29.66 -11.34 -2.46
CA ASP A 54 28.50 -11.82 -1.69
C ASP A 54 27.95 -10.79 -0.69
N ILE A 55 28.75 -9.78 -0.33
CA ILE A 55 28.27 -8.70 0.54
C ILE A 55 27.06 -7.97 -0.07
N PHE A 56 27.01 -7.83 -1.40
CA PHE A 56 25.88 -7.18 -2.08
C PHE A 56 24.64 -8.07 -2.11
N THR A 57 24.79 -9.39 -2.10
CA THR A 57 23.68 -10.33 -1.91
C THR A 57 23.07 -10.15 -0.51
N THR A 58 23.94 -10.03 0.52
CA THR A 58 23.51 -9.77 1.89
C THR A 58 22.81 -8.40 2.01
N LEU A 59 23.38 -7.35 1.43
CA LEU A 59 22.75 -6.02 1.41
C LEU A 59 21.40 -6.02 0.67
N GLY A 60 21.28 -6.78 -0.42
CA GLY A 60 20.00 -7.00 -1.13
C GLY A 60 18.95 -7.67 -0.25
N SER A 61 19.34 -8.62 0.60
CA SER A 61 18.41 -9.24 1.55
C SER A 61 17.90 -8.27 2.62
N PHE A 62 18.71 -7.27 3.04
CA PHE A 62 18.25 -6.23 3.95
C PHE A 62 17.19 -5.32 3.32
N LEU A 63 17.29 -5.03 2.00
CA LEU A 63 16.22 -4.31 1.30
C LEU A 63 14.91 -5.12 1.30
N THR A 64 15.01 -6.42 1.11
CA THR A 64 13.84 -7.32 1.20
C THR A 64 13.25 -7.34 2.60
N MET A 65 14.07 -7.44 3.64
CA MET A 65 13.62 -7.37 5.04
C MET A 65 12.92 -6.05 5.34
N PHE A 66 13.45 -4.93 4.85
CA PHE A 66 12.82 -3.62 5.00
C PHE A 66 11.43 -3.57 4.33
N SER A 67 11.31 -4.12 3.12
CA SER A 67 10.04 -4.16 2.40
C SER A 67 8.99 -5.09 3.03
N ILE A 68 9.41 -6.17 3.72
CA ILE A 68 8.51 -7.03 4.52
C ILE A 68 7.85 -6.22 5.65
N GLY A 69 8.57 -5.23 6.20
CA GLY A 69 8.06 -4.29 7.19
C GLY A 69 7.10 -3.23 6.64
N ALA A 70 6.74 -3.25 5.36
CA ALA A 70 5.91 -2.24 4.72
C ALA A 70 4.59 -1.98 5.47
N SER A 71 3.91 -3.02 5.90
CA SER A 71 2.64 -2.89 6.63
C SER A 71 2.80 -2.25 8.03
N LEU A 72 3.94 -2.43 8.70
CA LEU A 72 4.29 -1.69 9.91
C LEU A 72 4.45 -0.20 9.61
N ILE A 73 5.24 0.13 8.60
CA ILE A 73 5.48 1.52 8.17
C ILE A 73 4.17 2.21 7.78
N ILE A 74 3.33 1.51 7.02
CA ILE A 74 1.98 1.97 6.64
C ILE A 74 1.13 2.25 7.89
N GLY A 75 1.10 1.32 8.85
CA GLY A 75 0.32 1.47 10.07
C GLY A 75 0.78 2.64 10.93
N VAL A 76 2.09 2.86 11.05
CA VAL A 76 2.65 4.03 11.75
C VAL A 76 2.19 5.32 11.09
N LEU A 77 2.34 5.45 9.78
CA LEU A 77 1.97 6.67 9.05
C LEU A 77 0.46 6.92 9.04
N ALA A 78 -0.34 5.85 8.96
CA ALA A 78 -1.78 5.96 9.12
C ALA A 78 -2.16 6.47 10.52
N GLY A 79 -1.54 5.93 11.58
CA GLY A 79 -1.76 6.37 12.95
C GLY A 79 -1.37 7.85 13.19
N MET A 80 -0.23 8.26 12.63
CA MET A 80 0.20 9.66 12.68
C MET A 80 -0.79 10.59 11.96
N ASN A 81 -1.29 10.22 10.77
CA ASN A 81 -2.28 10.99 10.04
C ASN A 81 -3.64 11.05 10.76
N LEU A 82 -3.98 9.99 11.51
CA LEU A 82 -5.17 9.96 12.38
C LEU A 82 -4.99 10.74 13.68
N LYS A 83 -3.79 11.33 13.89
CA LYS A 83 -3.42 12.05 15.13
C LYS A 83 -3.50 11.14 16.38
N PHE A 84 -3.23 9.86 16.24
CA PHE A 84 -3.13 8.92 17.34
C PHE A 84 -1.88 9.19 18.18
N ASN A 85 -1.96 8.93 19.47
CA ASN A 85 -0.77 8.98 20.35
C ASN A 85 0.21 7.83 20.01
N ALA A 86 1.42 7.89 20.56
CA ALA A 86 2.47 6.92 20.25
C ALA A 86 2.05 5.45 20.51
N PRO A 87 1.48 5.07 21.67
CA PRO A 87 0.96 3.72 21.89
C PRO A 87 -0.10 3.29 20.87
N GLN A 88 -1.09 4.13 20.60
CA GLN A 88 -2.15 3.83 19.63
C GLN A 88 -1.60 3.63 18.22
N THR A 89 -0.62 4.46 17.83
CA THR A 89 0.05 4.36 16.53
C THR A 89 0.81 3.04 16.37
N VAL A 90 1.56 2.62 17.40
CA VAL A 90 2.30 1.35 17.39
C VAL A 90 1.36 0.15 17.38
N ILE A 91 0.25 0.22 18.12
CA ILE A 91 -0.77 -0.83 18.13
C ILE A 91 -1.41 -0.99 16.76
N LEU A 92 -1.76 0.13 16.11
CA LEU A 92 -2.29 0.13 14.74
C LEU A 92 -1.30 -0.49 13.75
N ALA A 93 -0.01 -0.17 13.89
CA ALA A 93 1.05 -0.75 13.06
C ALA A 93 1.17 -2.27 13.26
N GLY A 94 1.13 -2.74 14.51
CA GLY A 94 1.12 -4.16 14.83
C GLY A 94 -0.08 -4.90 14.24
N ALA A 95 -1.28 -4.33 14.33
CA ALA A 95 -2.48 -4.88 13.71
C ALA A 95 -2.32 -5.00 12.18
N ALA A 96 -1.86 -3.93 11.53
CA ALA A 96 -1.62 -3.91 10.10
C ALA A 96 -0.61 -4.98 9.66
N PHE A 97 0.45 -5.19 10.45
CA PHE A 97 1.47 -6.21 10.18
C PHE A 97 0.89 -7.62 10.29
N ILE A 98 0.16 -7.92 11.37
CA ILE A 98 -0.50 -9.22 11.53
C ILE A 98 -1.47 -9.44 10.37
N GLY A 99 -2.38 -8.49 10.10
CA GLY A 99 -3.40 -8.60 9.07
C GLY A 99 -2.85 -8.68 7.65
N SER A 100 -1.66 -8.14 7.37
CA SER A 100 -1.09 -8.08 6.02
C SER A 100 -0.81 -9.46 5.39
N GLY A 101 -0.58 -10.49 6.20
CA GLY A 101 -0.08 -11.77 5.73
C GLY A 101 1.37 -11.73 5.22
N ALA A 102 2.14 -10.69 5.60
CA ALA A 102 3.58 -10.60 5.30
C ALA A 102 4.37 -11.75 5.95
N LEU A 103 3.90 -12.23 7.08
CA LEU A 103 4.39 -13.45 7.70
C LEU A 103 3.30 -14.52 7.71
N LYS A 104 3.65 -15.72 7.26
CA LYS A 104 2.79 -16.90 7.32
C LYS A 104 3.26 -17.79 8.45
N VAL A 105 2.34 -18.17 9.33
CA VAL A 105 2.59 -19.16 10.40
C VAL A 105 2.69 -20.55 9.76
N THR A 106 3.77 -21.25 10.06
CA THR A 106 4.00 -22.64 9.61
C THR A 106 4.36 -23.51 10.82
N PRO A 107 4.27 -24.84 10.73
CA PRO A 107 4.67 -25.73 11.82
C PRO A 107 6.13 -25.54 12.27
N ASN A 108 6.99 -25.06 11.38
CA ASN A 108 8.41 -24.83 11.64
C ASN A 108 8.76 -23.38 12.01
N GLY A 109 7.76 -22.51 12.26
CA GLY A 109 7.94 -21.11 12.60
C GLY A 109 7.28 -20.16 11.59
N PHE A 110 7.87 -18.98 11.38
CA PHE A 110 7.33 -17.97 10.50
C PHE A 110 8.05 -17.98 9.13
N LEU A 111 7.26 -17.96 8.08
CA LEU A 111 7.75 -17.79 6.71
C LEU A 111 7.41 -16.39 6.21
N ALA A 112 8.42 -15.67 5.72
CA ALA A 112 8.22 -14.37 5.09
C ALA A 112 7.54 -14.53 3.72
N ASN A 113 6.46 -13.79 3.49
CA ASN A 113 5.64 -13.81 2.28
C ASN A 113 5.63 -12.42 1.60
N GLY A 114 6.78 -11.75 1.57
CA GLY A 114 6.92 -10.41 1.01
C GLY A 114 6.25 -9.33 1.86
N MET A 115 5.84 -8.23 1.22
CA MET A 115 5.23 -7.08 1.90
C MET A 115 3.79 -7.30 2.39
N GLY A 116 3.20 -8.44 2.09
CA GLY A 116 1.81 -8.75 2.39
C GLY A 116 0.82 -8.20 1.35
N ASP A 117 -0.48 -8.40 1.62
CA ASP A 117 -1.58 -7.95 0.79
C ASP A 117 -2.02 -6.53 1.21
N LEU A 118 -1.84 -5.55 0.31
CA LEU A 118 -2.11 -4.14 0.60
C LEU A 118 -3.61 -3.84 0.75
N ILE A 119 -4.49 -4.57 0.06
CA ILE A 119 -5.95 -4.46 0.22
C ILE A 119 -6.30 -4.90 1.64
N ASN A 120 -5.73 -6.00 2.08
CA ASN A 120 -5.98 -6.54 3.41
C ASN A 120 -5.40 -5.64 4.52
N VAL A 121 -4.23 -5.03 4.28
CA VAL A 121 -3.68 -3.98 5.16
C VAL A 121 -4.68 -2.85 5.32
N LEU A 122 -5.29 -2.38 4.22
CA LEU A 122 -6.30 -1.31 4.25
C LEU A 122 -7.50 -1.69 5.12
N PHE A 123 -8.08 -2.87 4.92
CA PHE A 123 -9.20 -3.36 5.74
C PHE A 123 -8.81 -3.49 7.22
N THR A 124 -7.65 -4.06 7.50
CA THR A 124 -7.16 -4.22 8.89
C THR A 124 -6.96 -2.86 9.56
N LEU A 125 -6.42 -1.88 8.83
CA LEU A 125 -6.26 -0.51 9.33
C LEU A 125 -7.61 0.12 9.67
N PHE A 126 -8.64 -0.04 8.81
CA PHE A 126 -9.98 0.49 9.12
C PHE A 126 -10.57 -0.13 10.37
N ILE A 127 -10.48 -1.44 10.53
CA ILE A 127 -11.01 -2.15 11.70
C ILE A 127 -10.25 -1.71 12.95
N SER A 128 -8.93 -1.79 12.94
CA SER A 128 -8.08 -1.47 14.08
C SER A 128 -8.18 0.00 14.47
N ALA A 129 -8.09 0.92 13.50
CA ALA A 129 -8.23 2.35 13.76
C ALA A 129 -9.62 2.70 14.29
N GLY A 130 -10.68 2.06 13.78
CA GLY A 130 -12.03 2.21 14.27
C GLY A 130 -12.16 1.78 15.74
N VAL A 131 -11.60 0.62 16.11
CA VAL A 131 -11.58 0.12 17.49
C VAL A 131 -10.78 1.07 18.40
N ILE A 132 -9.58 1.47 17.97
CA ILE A 132 -8.73 2.39 18.74
C ILE A 132 -9.43 3.74 18.94
N TYR A 133 -10.07 4.27 17.90
CA TYR A 133 -10.83 5.52 17.97
C TYR A 133 -12.04 5.41 18.91
N PHE A 134 -12.78 4.29 18.84
CA PHE A 134 -13.93 4.04 19.70
C PHE A 134 -13.53 3.89 21.18
N ILE A 135 -12.44 3.17 21.45
CA ILE A 135 -11.93 3.01 22.83
C ILE A 135 -11.37 4.34 23.34
N GLY A 136 -10.55 5.04 22.53
CA GLY A 136 -9.91 6.29 22.91
C GLY A 136 -9.18 6.19 24.24
N ASN A 137 -9.52 7.06 25.18
CA ASN A 137 -8.97 7.07 26.54
C ASN A 137 -9.96 6.51 27.60
N ARG A 138 -11.03 5.84 27.16
CA ARG A 138 -12.12 5.41 28.05
C ARG A 138 -11.70 4.36 29.09
N LEU A 139 -10.65 3.61 28.82
CA LEU A 139 -10.12 2.58 29.72
C LEU A 139 -9.12 3.14 30.75
N GLY A 140 -8.81 4.44 30.73
CA GLY A 140 -7.87 5.06 31.66
C GLY A 140 -6.51 4.38 31.67
N SER A 141 -6.01 3.96 32.86
CA SER A 141 -4.73 3.25 33.02
C SER A 141 -4.72 1.86 32.39
N LEU A 142 -5.88 1.22 32.21
CA LEU A 142 -6.01 -0.09 31.57
C LEU A 142 -5.76 -0.04 30.05
N ASN A 143 -5.72 1.15 29.44
CA ASN A 143 -5.44 1.29 28.00
C ASN A 143 -4.14 0.61 27.60
N ILE A 144 -3.09 0.72 28.43
CA ILE A 144 -1.77 0.17 28.12
C ILE A 144 -1.78 -1.37 28.01
N VAL A 145 -2.71 -2.03 28.71
CA VAL A 145 -2.85 -3.49 28.76
C VAL A 145 -3.89 -4.00 27.76
N LEU A 146 -5.05 -3.36 27.72
CA LEU A 146 -6.19 -3.85 26.93
C LEU A 146 -6.17 -3.37 25.48
N LEU A 147 -5.65 -2.17 25.20
CA LEU A 147 -5.64 -1.62 23.86
C LEU A 147 -4.78 -2.43 22.87
N PRO A 148 -3.60 -2.97 23.23
CA PRO A 148 -2.86 -3.87 22.36
C PRO A 148 -3.64 -5.12 21.94
N VAL A 149 -4.45 -5.66 22.85
CA VAL A 149 -5.29 -6.83 22.58
C VAL A 149 -6.48 -6.44 21.70
N LEU A 150 -7.27 -5.48 22.15
CA LEU A 150 -8.54 -5.09 21.50
C LEU A 150 -8.31 -4.35 20.19
N GLY A 151 -7.34 -3.45 20.12
CA GLY A 151 -7.03 -2.63 18.94
C GLY A 151 -5.92 -3.21 18.06
N GLY A 152 -5.10 -4.12 18.58
CA GLY A 152 -3.97 -4.72 17.89
C GLY A 152 -4.24 -6.15 17.44
N ILE A 153 -4.22 -7.08 18.41
CA ILE A 153 -4.27 -8.53 18.13
C ILE A 153 -5.60 -8.93 17.48
N ILE A 154 -6.73 -8.50 18.04
CA ILE A 154 -8.06 -8.89 17.54
C ILE A 154 -8.27 -8.37 16.11
N PRO A 155 -8.08 -7.07 15.78
CA PRO A 155 -8.19 -6.60 14.40
C PRO A 155 -7.17 -7.25 13.46
N GLY A 156 -5.95 -7.50 13.91
CA GLY A 156 -4.94 -8.23 13.15
C GLY A 156 -5.39 -9.65 12.82
N ALA A 157 -5.95 -10.38 13.79
CA ALA A 157 -6.52 -11.71 13.58
C ALA A 157 -7.71 -11.67 12.59
N ILE A 158 -8.63 -10.70 12.74
CA ILE A 158 -9.72 -10.49 11.77
C ILE A 158 -9.14 -10.27 10.37
N GLY A 159 -8.08 -9.47 10.25
CA GLY A 159 -7.36 -9.28 8.99
C GLY A 159 -6.86 -10.60 8.41
N GLN A 160 -6.30 -11.50 9.22
CA GLN A 160 -5.88 -12.84 8.75
C GLN A 160 -7.05 -13.68 8.23
N PHE A 161 -8.23 -13.59 8.85
CA PHE A 161 -9.43 -14.26 8.34
C PHE A 161 -9.96 -13.64 7.05
N ILE A 162 -9.79 -12.33 6.83
CA ILE A 162 -10.19 -11.63 5.61
C ILE A 162 -9.16 -11.85 4.49
N LEU A 163 -7.91 -12.15 4.79
CA LEU A 163 -6.82 -12.27 3.82
C LEU A 163 -7.13 -13.19 2.61
N PRO A 164 -7.74 -14.37 2.75
CA PRO A 164 -8.11 -15.18 1.59
C PRO A 164 -9.06 -14.45 0.64
N TYR A 165 -10.01 -13.68 1.17
CA TYR A 165 -11.00 -12.94 0.38
C TYR A 165 -10.38 -11.74 -0.36
N SER A 166 -9.45 -11.01 0.28
CA SER A 166 -8.72 -9.93 -0.40
C SER A 166 -7.84 -10.48 -1.53
N LYS A 167 -7.24 -11.65 -1.35
CA LYS A 167 -6.50 -12.35 -2.40
C LYS A 167 -7.39 -12.81 -3.56
N LEU A 168 -8.66 -13.14 -3.32
CA LEU A 168 -9.62 -13.45 -4.39
C LEU A 168 -9.88 -12.23 -5.28
N VAL A 169 -9.93 -11.01 -4.71
CA VAL A 169 -10.06 -9.77 -5.50
C VAL A 169 -8.85 -9.59 -6.42
N THR A 170 -7.64 -9.72 -5.89
CA THR A 170 -6.41 -9.65 -6.70
C THR A 170 -6.35 -10.76 -7.74
N GLY A 171 -6.78 -11.98 -7.38
CA GLY A 171 -6.86 -13.13 -8.28
C GLY A 171 -7.87 -12.93 -9.41
N ALA A 172 -9.06 -12.41 -9.11
CA ALA A 172 -10.08 -12.10 -10.12
C ALA A 172 -9.59 -11.06 -11.13
N LEU A 173 -8.92 -10.01 -10.65
CA LEU A 173 -8.29 -9.01 -11.52
C LEU A 173 -7.18 -9.63 -12.36
N GLY A 174 -6.33 -10.47 -11.76
CA GLY A 174 -5.30 -11.20 -12.49
C GLY A 174 -5.91 -12.06 -13.61
N ASN A 175 -6.92 -12.85 -13.29
CA ASN A 175 -7.61 -13.68 -14.29
C ASN A 175 -8.24 -12.84 -15.41
N ALA A 176 -8.88 -11.71 -15.09
CA ALA A 176 -9.40 -10.80 -16.11
C ALA A 176 -8.30 -10.27 -17.03
N ILE A 177 -7.14 -9.93 -16.49
CA ILE A 177 -5.98 -9.46 -17.28
C ILE A 177 -5.37 -10.63 -18.07
N ALA A 178 -5.38 -11.85 -17.55
CA ALA A 178 -4.90 -13.03 -18.28
C ALA A 178 -5.65 -13.22 -19.60
N HIS A 179 -6.95 -12.97 -19.66
CA HIS A 179 -7.71 -13.01 -20.91
C HIS A 179 -7.24 -12.00 -21.96
N PHE A 180 -6.62 -10.89 -21.53
CA PHE A 180 -6.06 -9.95 -22.49
C PHE A 180 -4.88 -10.55 -23.26
N THR A 181 -4.13 -11.48 -22.66
CA THR A 181 -2.99 -12.13 -23.31
C THR A 181 -3.38 -13.07 -24.46
N GLU A 182 -4.66 -13.41 -24.55
CA GLU A 182 -5.23 -14.22 -25.65
C GLU A 182 -5.60 -13.38 -26.89
N LEU A 183 -5.57 -12.05 -26.76
CA LEU A 183 -5.92 -11.13 -27.82
C LEU A 183 -4.74 -10.91 -28.79
N ASN A 184 -5.04 -10.26 -29.94
CA ASN A 184 -3.96 -9.85 -30.83
C ASN A 184 -2.97 -8.89 -30.11
N PRO A 185 -1.69 -8.86 -30.53
CA PRO A 185 -0.64 -8.14 -29.79
C PRO A 185 -0.96 -6.66 -29.52
N LEU A 186 -1.59 -5.96 -30.46
CA LEU A 186 -1.91 -4.54 -30.34
C LEU A 186 -2.98 -4.31 -29.26
N LEU A 187 -4.09 -5.05 -29.30
CA LEU A 187 -5.16 -4.93 -28.30
C LEU A 187 -4.68 -5.39 -26.93
N MET A 188 -3.92 -6.46 -26.88
CA MET A 188 -3.32 -6.99 -25.65
C MET A 188 -2.47 -5.91 -24.96
N THR A 189 -1.54 -5.28 -25.67
CA THR A 189 -0.62 -4.29 -25.08
C THR A 189 -1.36 -3.05 -24.61
N ILE A 190 -2.31 -2.53 -25.40
CA ILE A 190 -3.14 -1.39 -25.01
C ILE A 190 -3.94 -1.68 -23.74
N LEU A 191 -4.62 -2.82 -23.66
CA LEU A 191 -5.44 -3.18 -22.50
C LEU A 191 -4.60 -3.42 -21.25
N ILE A 192 -3.47 -4.13 -21.38
CA ILE A 192 -2.57 -4.40 -20.26
C ILE A 192 -1.93 -3.10 -19.77
N ALA A 193 -1.35 -2.29 -20.65
CA ALA A 193 -0.73 -1.02 -20.27
C ALA A 193 -1.75 -0.09 -19.58
N THR A 194 -2.94 0.07 -20.17
CA THR A 194 -4.01 0.90 -19.59
C THR A 194 -4.43 0.40 -18.20
N THR A 195 -4.63 -0.89 -18.05
CA THR A 195 -5.03 -1.49 -16.76
C THR A 195 -3.95 -1.29 -15.70
N TYR A 196 -2.68 -1.51 -16.03
CA TYR A 196 -1.58 -1.32 -15.09
C TYR A 196 -1.36 0.15 -14.73
N THR A 197 -1.59 1.08 -15.68
CA THR A 197 -1.58 2.53 -15.44
C THR A 197 -2.61 2.92 -14.36
N LEU A 198 -3.83 2.40 -14.46
CA LEU A 198 -4.90 2.68 -13.49
C LEU A 198 -4.68 1.97 -12.14
N LEU A 199 -4.29 0.71 -12.17
CA LEU A 199 -4.10 -0.09 -10.95
C LEU A 199 -2.93 0.41 -10.10
N LEU A 200 -1.92 1.07 -10.70
CA LEU A 200 -0.77 1.56 -9.96
C LEU A 200 -1.15 2.48 -8.80
N VAL A 201 -2.15 3.34 -8.99
CA VAL A 201 -2.63 4.29 -7.97
C VAL A 201 -3.72 3.74 -7.06
N THR A 202 -3.85 2.43 -7.00
CA THR A 202 -4.78 1.73 -6.11
C THR A 202 -4.01 0.92 -5.05
N PRO A 203 -4.67 0.43 -3.99
CA PRO A 203 -4.02 -0.44 -3.00
C PRO A 203 -3.75 -1.86 -3.51
N ILE A 204 -3.89 -2.12 -4.81
CA ILE A 204 -3.64 -3.42 -5.42
C ILE A 204 -2.15 -3.62 -5.63
N SER A 205 -1.64 -4.80 -5.30
CA SER A 205 -0.26 -5.18 -5.59
C SER A 205 -0.13 -5.60 -7.05
N LEU A 206 0.52 -4.76 -7.87
CA LEU A 206 0.78 -5.08 -9.28
C LEU A 206 1.66 -6.31 -9.45
N VAL A 207 2.60 -6.53 -8.52
CA VAL A 207 3.44 -7.74 -8.51
C VAL A 207 2.58 -8.98 -8.28
N ALA A 208 1.63 -8.94 -7.34
CA ALA A 208 0.72 -10.05 -7.10
C ALA A 208 -0.17 -10.32 -8.33
N VAL A 209 -0.68 -9.27 -8.98
CA VAL A 209 -1.44 -9.40 -10.24
C VAL A 209 -0.56 -10.04 -11.32
N ALA A 210 0.64 -9.54 -11.56
CA ALA A 210 1.57 -10.07 -12.56
C ALA A 210 1.92 -11.55 -12.31
N THR A 211 2.05 -11.93 -11.02
CA THR A 211 2.33 -13.33 -10.64
C THR A 211 1.13 -14.25 -10.95
N VAL A 212 -0.09 -13.82 -10.64
CA VAL A 212 -1.31 -14.58 -10.94
C VAL A 212 -1.50 -14.75 -12.46
N THR A 213 -1.25 -13.69 -13.24
CA THR A 213 -1.36 -13.71 -14.70
C THR A 213 -0.19 -14.40 -15.41
N SER A 214 0.92 -14.68 -14.69
CA SER A 214 2.16 -15.21 -15.28
C SER A 214 2.65 -14.38 -16.48
N LEU A 215 2.51 -13.04 -16.40
CA LEU A 215 2.88 -12.14 -17.50
C LEU A 215 4.33 -12.32 -17.90
N SER A 216 4.54 -12.51 -19.21
CA SER A 216 5.88 -12.68 -19.80
C SER A 216 5.97 -11.97 -21.15
N GLY A 217 7.18 -11.82 -21.68
CA GLY A 217 7.42 -11.26 -23.01
C GLY A 217 6.76 -9.90 -23.22
N LEU A 218 6.03 -9.75 -24.31
CA LEU A 218 5.38 -8.50 -24.73
C LEU A 218 4.35 -8.00 -23.69
N ALA A 219 3.56 -8.91 -23.10
CA ALA A 219 2.58 -8.57 -22.07
C ALA A 219 3.22 -7.96 -20.82
N SER A 220 4.36 -8.50 -20.39
CA SER A 220 5.15 -7.94 -19.28
C SER A 220 5.75 -6.58 -19.64
N GLY A 221 6.21 -6.42 -20.88
CA GLY A 221 6.67 -5.13 -21.41
C GLY A 221 5.57 -4.06 -21.35
N ALA A 222 4.37 -4.38 -21.84
CA ALA A 222 3.21 -3.50 -21.81
C ALA A 222 2.80 -3.10 -20.38
N ALA A 223 2.80 -4.04 -19.44
CA ALA A 223 2.54 -3.78 -18.03
C ALA A 223 3.54 -2.77 -17.43
N ASN A 224 4.84 -2.96 -17.70
CA ASN A 224 5.88 -2.04 -17.25
C ASN A 224 5.74 -0.64 -17.89
N LEU A 225 5.43 -0.57 -19.18
CA LEU A 225 5.17 0.71 -19.86
C LEU A 225 3.97 1.43 -19.23
N GLY A 226 2.89 0.72 -18.90
CA GLY A 226 1.75 1.28 -18.19
C GLY A 226 2.11 1.86 -16.81
N ILE A 227 2.97 1.18 -16.04
CA ILE A 227 3.50 1.67 -14.76
C ILE A 227 4.29 2.97 -14.98
N VAL A 228 5.18 2.98 -15.96
CA VAL A 228 6.00 4.15 -16.30
C VAL A 228 5.13 5.31 -16.76
N ALA A 229 4.12 5.06 -17.61
CA ALA A 229 3.16 6.07 -18.05
C ALA A 229 2.46 6.76 -16.88
N ALA A 230 1.97 5.99 -15.90
CA ALA A 230 1.36 6.57 -14.70
C ALA A 230 2.33 7.44 -13.91
N CYS A 231 3.59 7.00 -13.73
CA CYS A 231 4.60 7.78 -13.04
C CYS A 231 4.86 9.12 -13.75
N TYR A 232 4.96 9.12 -15.08
CA TYR A 232 5.17 10.35 -15.85
C TYR A 232 3.96 11.29 -15.83
N VAL A 233 2.73 10.77 -15.90
CA VAL A 233 1.52 11.60 -15.76
C VAL A 233 1.55 12.39 -14.45
N PHE A 234 1.87 11.72 -13.34
CA PHE A 234 1.95 12.41 -12.05
C PHE A 234 3.20 13.27 -11.90
N LEU A 235 4.33 12.85 -12.46
CA LEU A 235 5.56 13.62 -12.46
C LEU A 235 5.35 14.97 -13.16
N PHE A 236 4.84 14.97 -14.40
CA PHE A 236 4.59 16.19 -15.15
C PHE A 236 3.49 17.04 -14.51
N GLY A 237 2.43 16.41 -13.98
CA GLY A 237 1.40 17.13 -13.23
C GLY A 237 1.89 17.73 -11.91
N ALA A 238 2.99 17.23 -11.33
CA ALA A 238 3.59 17.75 -10.12
C ALA A 238 4.56 18.92 -10.36
N LEU A 239 5.06 19.07 -11.59
CA LEU A 239 6.00 20.15 -11.94
C LEU A 239 5.35 21.52 -11.73
N GLY A 240 6.04 22.40 -11.03
CA GLY A 240 5.58 23.75 -10.75
C GLY A 240 4.54 23.88 -9.62
N VAL A 241 3.97 22.77 -9.13
CA VAL A 241 2.94 22.76 -8.07
C VAL A 241 3.47 22.16 -6.77
N ASN A 242 4.33 21.16 -6.86
CA ASN A 242 4.86 20.42 -5.72
C ASN A 242 6.33 20.78 -5.42
N ASN A 243 6.77 20.48 -4.19
CA ASN A 243 8.17 20.64 -3.81
C ASN A 243 9.09 19.62 -4.51
N ARG A 244 10.38 19.92 -4.54
CA ARG A 244 11.39 19.08 -5.21
C ARG A 244 11.43 17.63 -4.67
N GLY A 245 11.21 17.44 -3.36
CA GLY A 245 11.18 16.11 -2.75
C GLY A 245 10.06 15.23 -3.30
N THR A 246 8.84 15.77 -3.43
CA THR A 246 7.70 15.07 -4.03
C THR A 246 7.96 14.75 -5.51
N ILE A 247 8.53 15.69 -6.26
CA ILE A 247 8.88 15.49 -7.68
C ILE A 247 9.91 14.35 -7.81
N THR A 248 10.96 14.38 -6.99
CA THR A 248 12.00 13.33 -6.99
C THR A 248 11.42 11.97 -6.58
N ALA A 249 10.53 11.92 -5.57
CA ALA A 249 9.87 10.69 -5.15
C ALA A 249 8.99 10.10 -6.24
N LEU A 250 8.32 10.93 -7.05
CA LEU A 250 7.54 10.47 -8.22
C LEU A 250 8.44 9.99 -9.36
N ALA A 251 9.58 10.64 -9.57
CA ALA A 251 10.51 10.28 -10.64
C ALA A 251 11.24 8.94 -10.39
N ILE A 252 11.60 8.68 -9.13
CA ILE A 252 12.44 7.53 -8.76
C ILE A 252 11.62 6.40 -8.11
N GLY A 253 10.56 6.78 -7.38
CA GLY A 253 9.75 5.87 -6.57
C GLY A 253 8.55 5.32 -7.34
N THR A 254 7.37 5.61 -6.83
CA THR A 254 6.13 5.10 -7.41
C THR A 254 5.00 6.13 -7.31
N ALA A 255 4.17 6.18 -8.34
CA ALA A 255 2.95 6.98 -8.35
C ALA A 255 1.91 6.53 -7.30
N LYS A 256 2.12 5.43 -6.57
CA LYS A 256 1.25 5.00 -5.45
C LYS A 256 1.09 6.08 -4.37
N MET A 257 2.06 6.98 -4.21
CA MET A 257 1.93 8.12 -3.30
C MET A 257 0.76 9.06 -3.67
N MET A 258 0.29 9.02 -4.91
CA MET A 258 -0.86 9.80 -5.36
C MET A 258 -2.20 9.09 -5.16
N MET A 259 -2.22 7.91 -4.54
CA MET A 259 -3.42 7.09 -4.34
C MET A 259 -4.55 7.87 -3.66
N ALA A 260 -4.27 8.58 -2.58
CA ALA A 260 -5.30 9.37 -1.88
C ALA A 260 -5.85 10.52 -2.74
N ASN A 261 -4.99 11.18 -3.54
CA ASN A 261 -5.41 12.21 -4.50
C ASN A 261 -6.29 11.62 -5.61
N TYR A 262 -5.94 10.45 -6.11
CA TYR A 262 -6.72 9.73 -7.13
C TYR A 262 -8.14 9.43 -6.64
N PHE A 263 -8.29 8.88 -5.43
CA PHE A 263 -9.61 8.62 -4.84
C PHE A 263 -10.38 9.90 -4.46
N LYS A 264 -9.67 10.98 -4.16
CA LYS A 264 -10.29 12.28 -3.87
C LYS A 264 -10.77 13.00 -5.14
N HIS A 265 -10.03 12.82 -6.23
CA HIS A 265 -10.26 13.48 -7.51
C HIS A 265 -10.24 12.44 -8.66
N PRO A 266 -11.36 11.69 -8.87
CA PRO A 266 -11.40 10.62 -9.88
C PRO A 266 -11.14 11.08 -11.32
N ILE A 267 -11.27 12.37 -11.60
CA ILE A 267 -10.94 12.97 -12.91
C ILE A 267 -9.49 12.66 -13.33
N ILE A 268 -8.61 12.38 -12.39
CA ILE A 268 -7.22 11.96 -12.65
C ILE A 268 -7.16 10.65 -13.44
N ALA A 269 -8.21 9.83 -13.41
CA ALA A 269 -8.30 8.64 -14.25
C ALA A 269 -8.22 8.97 -15.76
N VAL A 270 -8.70 10.13 -16.19
CA VAL A 270 -8.74 10.51 -17.62
C VAL A 270 -7.34 10.59 -18.23
N PRO A 271 -6.39 11.39 -17.71
CA PRO A 271 -5.04 11.41 -18.26
C PRO A 271 -4.31 10.07 -18.10
N LEU A 272 -4.60 9.28 -17.06
CA LEU A 272 -4.04 7.95 -16.91
C LEU A 272 -4.53 7.00 -18.00
N LEU A 273 -5.83 7.00 -18.32
CA LEU A 273 -6.43 6.22 -19.41
C LEU A 273 -5.82 6.59 -20.76
N ILE A 274 -5.77 7.89 -21.07
CA ILE A 274 -5.24 8.38 -22.36
C ILE A 274 -3.78 7.93 -22.52
N ASN A 275 -2.95 8.12 -21.51
CA ASN A 275 -1.54 7.72 -21.56
C ASN A 275 -1.37 6.20 -21.62
N GLY A 276 -2.19 5.43 -20.89
CA GLY A 276 -2.18 3.98 -20.96
C GLY A 276 -2.51 3.44 -22.36
N ILE A 277 -3.49 4.05 -23.04
CA ILE A 277 -3.88 3.69 -24.40
C ILE A 277 -2.79 4.06 -25.43
N VAL A 278 -2.18 5.25 -25.27
CA VAL A 278 -1.18 5.76 -26.24
C VAL A 278 0.12 4.98 -26.17
N ILE A 279 0.50 4.51 -24.97
CA ILE A 279 1.80 3.84 -24.75
C ILE A 279 1.72 2.32 -24.99
N GLY A 280 0.54 1.73 -24.88
CA GLY A 280 0.27 0.30 -25.11
C GLY A 280 0.12 -0.02 -26.58
#